data_d38a660d6aabf954f1a94c535bbf1b36
#
_entry.id   d38a660d6aabf954f1a94c535bbf1b36
#
_cell.length_a   1.000
_cell.length_b   1.000
_cell.length_c   1.000
_cell.angle_alpha   90.00
_cell.angle_beta   90.00
_cell.angle_gamma   90.00
#
_symmetry.space_group_name_H-M   'P 1'
#
loop_
_entity.id
_entity.type
_entity.pdbx_description
1 polymer ?
#
loop_
_entity_poly.entity_id
_entity_poly.type
_entity_poly.pdbx_seq_one_letter_code
_entity_poly.pdbx_strand_id
1 'polypeptide(L)'
;MSDLYSELLVKKEPTAKDAVIKYGLIGATVVFAFGGFFIHPLLLFGAIALGIACYFIVPKTSLEFDYLFVNGELDITKVMSQSKRDKKATNISLSEADLVAPVNSHRMDYYNGNQKMKVYDFSSGNKDHKRFAIITRLNGENCKVIIEPDEALAHAMKNSAPSKVFLD
;
A
#
# COMPACT_ATOMS: atom_id res chain seq x y z
N MET A 1 10.34 -28.67 -10.74
CA MET A 1 9.61 -27.97 -9.69
C MET A 1 9.75 -26.50 -10.02
N SER A 2 8.72 -25.87 -10.53
CA SER A 2 8.75 -24.42 -10.68
C SER A 2 8.58 -23.86 -9.27
N ASP A 3 9.63 -23.25 -8.75
CA ASP A 3 9.55 -22.51 -7.50
C ASP A 3 8.43 -21.48 -7.68
N LEU A 4 7.38 -21.59 -6.86
CA LEU A 4 6.27 -20.66 -6.85
C LEU A 4 6.77 -19.36 -6.18
N TYR A 5 7.70 -18.69 -6.87
CA TYR A 5 8.31 -17.44 -6.47
C TYR A 5 7.82 -16.35 -7.40
N SER A 6 7.30 -15.29 -6.84
CA SER A 6 6.94 -14.08 -7.57
C SER A 6 7.22 -12.86 -6.70
N GLU A 7 7.86 -11.86 -7.28
CA GLU A 7 8.12 -10.56 -6.64
C GLU A 7 7.48 -9.48 -7.49
N LEU A 8 6.71 -8.61 -6.88
CA LEU A 8 5.99 -7.53 -7.54
C LEU A 8 6.03 -6.26 -6.71
N LEU A 9 6.46 -5.16 -7.32
CA LEU A 9 6.43 -3.84 -6.71
C LEU A 9 5.20 -3.06 -7.20
N VAL A 10 4.30 -2.73 -6.28
CA VAL A 10 3.10 -1.94 -6.55
C VAL A 10 3.27 -0.54 -5.97
N LYS A 11 3.30 0.45 -6.84
CA LYS A 11 3.40 1.85 -6.43
C LYS A 11 2.02 2.42 -6.15
N LYS A 12 1.83 2.93 -4.93
CA LYS A 12 0.60 3.63 -4.58
C LYS A 12 0.48 4.93 -5.36
N GLU A 13 -0.65 5.13 -6.02
CA GLU A 13 -0.95 6.42 -6.66
C GLU A 13 -1.16 7.50 -5.59
N PRO A 14 -0.52 8.67 -5.76
CA PRO A 14 -0.70 9.76 -4.81
C PRO A 14 -2.15 10.25 -4.87
N THR A 15 -2.80 10.27 -3.73
CA THR A 15 -4.14 10.88 -3.64
C THR A 15 -4.06 12.40 -3.78
N ALA A 16 -5.19 13.05 -4.13
CA ALA A 16 -5.24 14.53 -4.17
C ALA A 16 -4.78 15.15 -2.83
N LYS A 17 -5.08 14.50 -1.71
CA LYS A 17 -4.62 14.94 -0.38
C LYS A 17 -3.10 14.85 -0.24
N ASP A 18 -2.49 13.77 -0.72
CA ASP A 18 -1.04 13.60 -0.67
C ASP A 18 -0.34 14.65 -1.54
N ALA A 19 -0.90 14.96 -2.71
CA ALA A 19 -0.40 16.01 -3.59
C ALA A 19 -0.49 17.39 -2.93
N VAL A 20 -1.62 17.74 -2.34
CA VAL A 20 -1.81 19.02 -1.62
C VAL A 20 -0.84 19.15 -0.46
N ILE A 21 -0.67 18.09 0.35
CA ILE A 21 0.27 18.10 1.48
C ILE A 21 1.70 18.28 0.97
N LYS A 22 2.10 17.52 -0.05
CA LYS A 22 3.45 17.57 -0.62
C LYS A 22 3.77 18.96 -1.19
N TYR A 23 2.95 19.42 -2.13
CA TYR A 23 3.22 20.67 -2.83
C TYR A 23 2.93 21.89 -1.94
N GLY A 24 1.92 21.82 -1.06
CA GLY A 24 1.61 22.87 -0.10
C GLY A 24 2.74 23.08 0.91
N LEU A 25 3.30 21.98 1.44
CA LEU A 25 4.39 22.06 2.41
C LEU A 25 5.68 22.57 1.77
N ILE A 26 6.01 22.11 0.55
CA ILE A 26 7.16 22.60 -0.22
C ILE A 26 6.99 24.08 -0.54
N GLY A 27 5.81 24.47 -1.05
CA GLY A 27 5.52 25.87 -1.38
C GLY A 27 5.61 26.79 -0.16
N ALA A 28 5.04 26.39 0.98
CA ALA A 28 5.15 27.14 2.22
C ALA A 28 6.62 27.30 2.65
N THR A 29 7.42 26.24 2.58
CA THR A 29 8.86 26.31 2.92
C THR A 29 9.59 27.33 2.06
N VAL A 30 9.32 27.36 0.75
CA VAL A 30 9.90 28.30 -0.20
C VAL A 30 9.49 29.73 0.12
N VAL A 31 8.20 29.97 0.37
CA VAL A 31 7.67 31.32 0.72
C VAL A 31 8.31 31.83 2.00
N PHE A 32 8.44 31.01 3.03
CA PHE A 32 9.06 31.40 4.30
C PHE A 32 10.58 31.64 4.13
N ALA A 33 11.26 30.86 3.29
CA ALA A 33 12.66 31.08 3.00
C ALA A 33 12.91 32.43 2.28
N PHE A 34 12.15 32.71 1.23
CA PHE A 34 12.23 34.00 0.53
C PHE A 34 11.82 35.15 1.42
N GLY A 35 10.71 35.04 2.16
CA GLY A 35 10.27 36.04 3.12
C GLY A 35 11.32 36.34 4.19
N GLY A 36 12.02 35.29 4.66
CA GLY A 36 13.12 35.44 5.62
C GLY A 36 14.32 36.20 5.07
N PHE A 37 14.59 36.03 3.79
CA PHE A 37 15.70 36.72 3.13
C PHE A 37 15.38 38.17 2.78
N PHE A 38 14.16 38.47 2.30
CA PHE A 38 13.80 39.78 1.78
C PHE A 38 12.99 40.67 2.74
N ILE A 39 12.25 40.07 3.70
CA ILE A 39 11.34 40.82 4.58
C ILE A 39 11.88 40.85 6.02
N HIS A 40 12.04 39.71 6.65
CA HIS A 40 12.49 39.66 8.04
C HIS A 40 13.18 38.35 8.37
N PRO A 41 14.42 38.35 8.92
CA PRO A 41 15.20 37.14 9.22
C PRO A 41 14.52 36.15 10.14
N LEU A 42 13.55 36.57 10.97
CA LEU A 42 12.79 35.69 11.86
C LEU A 42 12.01 34.60 11.08
N LEU A 43 11.59 34.88 9.85
CA LEU A 43 10.88 33.91 9.00
C LEU A 43 11.76 32.72 8.59
N LEU A 44 13.10 32.86 8.66
CA LEU A 44 14.02 31.74 8.40
C LEU A 44 13.85 30.60 9.41
N PHE A 45 13.52 30.90 10.66
CA PHE A 45 13.23 29.85 11.65
C PHE A 45 11.98 29.06 11.26
N GLY A 46 10.96 29.74 10.70
CA GLY A 46 9.78 29.07 10.14
C GLY A 46 10.13 28.20 8.93
N ALA A 47 10.99 28.68 8.02
CA ALA A 47 11.45 27.90 6.88
C ALA A 47 12.22 26.63 7.32
N ILE A 48 13.06 26.72 8.35
CA ILE A 48 13.78 25.57 8.91
C ILE A 48 12.79 24.54 9.50
N ALA A 49 11.83 25.00 10.30
CA ALA A 49 10.83 24.11 10.88
C ALA A 49 10.00 23.40 9.80
N LEU A 50 9.56 24.12 8.75
CA LEU A 50 8.83 23.56 7.61
C LEU A 50 9.72 22.63 6.79
N GLY A 51 11.01 22.92 6.61
CA GLY A 51 11.98 22.04 5.95
C GLY A 51 12.14 20.71 6.68
N ILE A 52 12.23 20.73 8.00
CA ILE A 52 12.23 19.53 8.82
C ILE A 52 10.92 18.74 8.64
N ALA A 53 9.79 19.42 8.66
CA ALA A 53 8.49 18.79 8.41
C ALA A 53 8.42 18.16 7.00
N CYS A 54 8.94 18.84 5.97
CA CYS A 54 9.07 18.28 4.62
C CYS A 54 9.87 16.98 4.61
N TYR A 55 11.01 16.95 5.30
CA TYR A 55 11.87 15.77 5.35
C TYR A 55 11.16 14.54 5.95
N PHE A 56 10.28 14.73 6.92
CA PHE A 56 9.56 13.62 7.55
C PHE A 56 8.22 13.28 6.88
N ILE A 57 7.53 14.26 6.29
CA ILE A 57 6.18 14.08 5.76
C ILE A 57 6.20 13.68 4.28
N VAL A 58 7.03 14.34 3.45
CA VAL A 58 7.06 14.10 2.00
C VAL A 58 7.35 12.63 1.64
N PRO A 59 8.29 11.92 2.26
CA PRO A 59 8.51 10.51 1.96
C PRO A 59 7.31 9.61 2.24
N LYS A 60 6.44 9.99 3.19
CA LYS A 60 5.25 9.22 3.54
C LYS A 60 4.13 9.33 2.50
N THR A 61 4.19 10.33 1.63
CA THR A 61 3.22 10.50 0.53
C THR A 61 3.52 9.61 -0.68
N SER A 62 4.70 9.00 -0.75
CA SER A 62 5.11 8.10 -1.82
C SER A 62 5.33 6.71 -1.23
N LEU A 63 4.26 5.94 -1.13
CA LEU A 63 4.29 4.55 -0.64
C LEU A 63 4.38 3.60 -1.82
N GLU A 64 5.18 2.57 -1.66
CA GLU A 64 5.26 1.41 -2.55
C GLU A 64 5.02 0.15 -1.72
N PHE A 65 4.41 -0.85 -2.31
CA PHE A 65 4.17 -2.14 -1.69
C PHE A 65 4.99 -3.18 -2.43
N ASP A 66 5.86 -3.85 -1.71
CA ASP A 66 6.69 -4.93 -2.22
C ASP A 66 6.03 -6.25 -1.83
N TYR A 67 5.55 -7.00 -2.83
CA TYR A 67 4.94 -8.31 -2.64
C TYR A 67 5.97 -9.38 -2.95
N LEU A 68 6.21 -10.22 -1.99
CA LEU A 68 7.04 -11.42 -2.15
C LEU A 68 6.16 -12.65 -1.92
N PHE A 69 5.97 -13.45 -2.96
CA PHE A 69 5.20 -14.67 -2.88
C PHE A 69 6.11 -15.88 -2.98
N VAL A 70 6.09 -16.73 -1.96
CA VAL A 70 6.90 -17.97 -1.90
C VAL A 70 6.06 -19.09 -1.33
N ASN A 71 5.87 -20.16 -2.08
CA ASN A 71 5.26 -21.42 -1.61
C ASN A 71 3.91 -21.26 -0.88
N GLY A 72 3.08 -20.31 -1.31
CA GLY A 72 1.76 -20.09 -0.70
C GLY A 72 1.74 -19.06 0.42
N GLU A 73 2.85 -18.45 0.73
CA GLU A 73 2.97 -17.32 1.64
C GLU A 73 3.19 -16.02 0.87
N LEU A 74 2.41 -15.01 1.18
CA LEU A 74 2.51 -13.67 0.61
C LEU A 74 3.00 -12.70 1.68
N ASP A 75 4.23 -12.22 1.51
CA ASP A 75 4.81 -11.17 2.33
C ASP A 75 4.60 -9.81 1.66
N ILE A 76 3.96 -8.89 2.35
CA ILE A 76 3.74 -7.52 1.89
C ILE A 76 4.55 -6.56 2.73
N THR A 77 5.53 -5.93 2.14
CA THR A 77 6.38 -4.93 2.79
C THR A 77 6.04 -3.53 2.28
N LYS A 78 5.85 -2.58 3.19
CA LYS A 78 5.69 -1.17 2.84
C LYS A 78 7.06 -0.55 2.64
N VAL A 79 7.27 0.05 1.48
CA VAL A 79 8.48 0.81 1.15
C VAL A 79 8.11 2.28 1.06
N MET A 80 8.70 3.09 1.92
CA MET A 80 8.55 4.54 1.87
C MET A 80 9.71 5.13 1.08
N SER A 81 9.40 5.69 -0.12
CA SER A 81 10.36 6.39 -0.97
C SER A 81 11.70 5.65 -1.10
N GLN A 82 11.80 4.72 -2.02
CA GLN A 82 12.99 3.99 -2.53
C GLN A 82 14.10 3.56 -1.51
N SER A 83 14.07 4.05 -0.26
CA SER A 83 15.19 3.91 0.67
C SER A 83 14.84 3.35 2.06
N LYS A 84 13.59 3.41 2.50
CA LYS A 84 13.18 2.89 3.83
C LYS A 84 12.12 1.82 3.68
N ARG A 85 12.55 0.57 3.66
CA ARG A 85 11.66 -0.58 3.86
C ARG A 85 11.14 -0.53 5.30
N ASP A 86 9.83 -0.62 5.45
CA ASP A 86 9.25 -0.81 6.78
C ASP A 86 9.71 -2.18 7.31
N LYS A 87 10.15 -2.22 8.56
CA LYS A 87 10.65 -3.46 9.17
C LYS A 87 9.54 -4.49 9.44
N LYS A 88 8.28 -4.13 9.24
CA LYS A 88 7.11 -4.99 9.45
C LYS A 88 6.52 -5.40 8.12
N ALA A 89 6.92 -6.58 7.64
CA ALA A 89 6.17 -7.28 6.60
C ALA A 89 4.84 -7.78 7.17
N THR A 90 3.77 -7.70 6.36
CA THR A 90 2.51 -8.39 6.65
C THR A 90 2.58 -9.73 5.94
N ASN A 91 2.73 -10.81 6.70
CA ASN A 91 2.73 -12.17 6.17
C ASN A 91 1.29 -12.70 6.10
N ILE A 92 0.92 -13.30 4.97
CA ILE A 92 -0.39 -13.88 4.70
C ILE A 92 -0.18 -15.28 4.12
N SER A 93 -0.60 -16.30 4.86
CA SER A 93 -0.62 -17.67 4.35
C SER A 93 -1.92 -17.90 3.58
N LEU A 94 -1.83 -18.29 2.30
CA LEU A 94 -3.00 -18.66 1.50
C LEU A 94 -3.67 -19.95 2.00
N SER A 95 -2.94 -20.79 2.72
CA SER A 95 -3.50 -21.97 3.36
C SER A 95 -4.47 -21.63 4.49
N GLU A 96 -4.29 -20.48 5.13
CA GLU A 96 -5.15 -19.96 6.20
C GLU A 96 -6.22 -19.00 5.70
N ALA A 97 -6.11 -18.53 4.45
CA ALA A 97 -7.12 -17.68 3.85
C ALA A 97 -8.43 -18.42 3.64
N ASP A 98 -9.55 -17.76 3.88
CA ASP A 98 -10.89 -18.30 3.60
C ASP A 98 -11.22 -18.19 2.11
N LEU A 99 -10.87 -17.08 1.48
CA LEU A 99 -11.19 -16.78 0.08
C LEU A 99 -10.22 -15.74 -0.50
N VAL A 100 -9.85 -15.93 -1.76
CA VAL A 100 -9.14 -14.94 -2.59
C VAL A 100 -9.88 -14.80 -3.91
N ALA A 101 -10.37 -13.61 -4.21
CA ALA A 101 -11.08 -13.34 -5.47
C ALA A 101 -10.99 -11.85 -5.84
N PRO A 102 -11.29 -11.49 -7.09
CA PRO A 102 -11.42 -10.08 -7.48
C PRO A 102 -12.40 -9.33 -6.57
N VAL A 103 -12.08 -8.08 -6.24
CA VAL A 103 -12.90 -7.26 -5.32
C VAL A 103 -14.36 -7.14 -5.78
N ASN A 104 -14.56 -7.16 -7.10
CA ASN A 104 -15.89 -7.05 -7.74
C ASN A 104 -16.57 -8.40 -8.01
N SER A 105 -15.96 -9.52 -7.59
CA SER A 105 -16.56 -10.85 -7.75
C SER A 105 -17.75 -11.03 -6.83
N HIS A 106 -18.83 -11.71 -7.30
CA HIS A 106 -19.99 -12.09 -6.49
C HIS A 106 -19.62 -12.90 -5.24
N ARG A 107 -18.48 -13.59 -5.27
CA ARG A 107 -17.95 -14.33 -4.12
C ARG A 107 -17.61 -13.43 -2.95
N MET A 108 -17.36 -12.14 -3.20
CA MET A 108 -17.04 -11.13 -2.20
C MET A 108 -18.26 -10.41 -1.62
N ASP A 109 -19.47 -10.61 -2.17
CA ASP A 109 -20.65 -9.86 -1.74
C ASP A 109 -20.98 -10.05 -0.26
N TYR A 110 -20.85 -11.28 0.25
CA TYR A 110 -21.03 -11.57 1.67
C TYR A 110 -20.05 -10.80 2.56
N TYR A 111 -18.79 -10.70 2.14
CA TYR A 111 -17.73 -10.02 2.91
C TYR A 111 -17.77 -8.51 2.73
N ASN A 112 -18.23 -8.02 1.59
CA ASN A 112 -18.38 -6.58 1.31
C ASN A 112 -19.44 -5.92 2.20
N GLY A 113 -20.48 -6.66 2.59
CA GLY A 113 -21.54 -6.20 3.50
C GLY A 113 -21.10 -6.16 4.98
N ASN A 114 -20.01 -6.78 5.36
CA ASN A 114 -19.59 -6.88 6.75
C ASN A 114 -18.74 -5.69 7.20
N GLN A 115 -19.40 -4.66 7.77
CA GLN A 115 -18.75 -3.44 8.26
C GLN A 115 -17.79 -3.65 9.45
N LYS A 116 -17.83 -4.81 10.11
CA LYS A 116 -16.96 -5.11 11.28
C LYS A 116 -15.58 -5.64 10.87
N MET A 117 -15.39 -5.96 9.59
CA MET A 117 -14.15 -6.52 9.09
C MET A 117 -13.13 -5.39 8.86
N LYS A 118 -11.93 -5.51 9.42
CA LYS A 118 -10.82 -4.58 9.14
C LYS A 118 -10.37 -4.73 7.69
N VAL A 119 -10.20 -3.60 7.01
CA VAL A 119 -9.71 -3.56 5.62
C VAL A 119 -8.29 -3.02 5.61
N TYR A 120 -7.38 -3.80 5.05
CA TYR A 120 -6.01 -3.40 4.76
C TYR A 120 -5.85 -3.28 3.25
N ASP A 121 -5.57 -2.07 2.76
CA ASP A 121 -5.39 -1.81 1.34
C ASP A 121 -3.91 -1.61 1.03
N PHE A 122 -3.36 -2.55 0.27
CA PHE A 122 -1.99 -2.54 -0.23
C PHE A 122 -1.93 -2.37 -1.76
N SER A 123 -3.04 -2.02 -2.41
CA SER A 123 -3.08 -1.75 -3.85
C SER A 123 -2.54 -0.36 -4.20
N SER A 124 -2.41 -0.10 -5.49
CA SER A 124 -2.09 1.25 -6.01
C SER A 124 -3.16 2.28 -5.68
N GLY A 125 -4.39 1.83 -5.40
CA GLY A 125 -5.58 2.68 -5.23
C GLY A 125 -6.29 2.99 -6.55
N ASN A 126 -5.72 2.61 -7.70
CA ASN A 126 -6.36 2.77 -8.99
C ASN A 126 -7.55 1.81 -9.13
N LYS A 127 -8.73 2.35 -9.46
CA LYS A 127 -9.95 1.56 -9.57
C LYS A 127 -10.05 0.80 -10.89
N ASP A 128 -9.29 1.22 -11.89
CA ASP A 128 -9.26 0.61 -13.22
C ASP A 128 -8.37 -0.65 -13.27
N HIS A 129 -7.51 -0.80 -12.26
CA HIS A 129 -6.66 -1.98 -12.14
C HIS A 129 -7.42 -3.15 -11.50
N LYS A 130 -7.07 -4.37 -11.91
CA LYS A 130 -7.66 -5.59 -11.36
C LYS A 130 -7.12 -5.84 -9.95
N ARG A 131 -7.97 -5.62 -8.94
CA ARG A 131 -7.64 -5.80 -7.53
C ARG A 131 -8.29 -7.05 -6.98
N PHE A 132 -7.58 -7.75 -6.12
CA PHE A 132 -8.04 -8.94 -5.42
C PHE A 132 -8.22 -8.64 -3.94
N ALA A 133 -9.17 -9.32 -3.32
CA ALA A 133 -9.34 -9.32 -1.88
C ALA A 133 -9.00 -10.70 -1.33
N ILE A 134 -8.20 -10.73 -0.29
CA ILE A 134 -7.87 -11.90 0.51
C ILE A 134 -8.64 -11.78 1.82
N ILE A 135 -9.52 -12.75 2.09
CA ILE A 135 -10.21 -12.86 3.36
C ILE A 135 -9.40 -13.81 4.24
N THR A 136 -8.88 -13.29 5.34
CA THR A 136 -7.99 -14.03 6.22
C THR A 136 -8.07 -13.53 7.66
N ARG A 137 -7.31 -14.13 8.55
CA ARG A 137 -7.16 -13.67 9.93
C ARG A 137 -5.76 -13.12 10.15
N LEU A 138 -5.68 -11.86 10.57
CA LEU A 138 -4.44 -11.24 10.99
C LEU A 138 -4.55 -10.86 12.47
N ASN A 139 -3.59 -11.30 13.27
CA ASN A 139 -3.58 -11.07 14.72
C ASN A 139 -4.87 -11.52 15.44
N GLY A 140 -5.49 -12.61 14.97
CA GLY A 140 -6.72 -13.16 15.54
C GLY A 140 -8.03 -12.46 15.11
N GLU A 141 -7.96 -11.41 14.30
CA GLU A 141 -9.13 -10.70 13.79
C GLU A 141 -9.37 -11.01 12.31
N ASN A 142 -10.64 -11.19 11.93
CA ASN A 142 -11.01 -11.35 10.53
C ASN A 142 -10.76 -10.04 9.78
N CYS A 143 -10.03 -10.11 8.70
CA CYS A 143 -9.70 -8.95 7.90
C CYS A 143 -9.81 -9.24 6.40
N LYS A 144 -9.98 -8.16 5.66
CA LYS A 144 -9.97 -8.13 4.20
C LYS A 144 -8.72 -7.40 3.76
N VAL A 145 -7.83 -8.11 3.08
CA VAL A 145 -6.61 -7.54 2.53
C VAL A 145 -6.78 -7.34 1.02
N ILE A 146 -6.66 -6.10 0.56
CA ILE A 146 -6.76 -5.75 -0.86
C ILE A 146 -5.35 -5.69 -1.42
N ILE A 147 -5.12 -6.42 -2.50
CA ILE A 147 -3.87 -6.47 -3.24
C ILE A 147 -4.13 -6.25 -4.73
N GLU A 148 -3.08 -5.94 -5.47
CA GLU A 148 -3.09 -5.74 -6.92
C GLU A 148 -2.03 -6.63 -7.56
N PRO A 149 -2.29 -7.95 -7.70
CA PRO A 149 -1.36 -8.86 -8.31
C PRO A 149 -1.35 -8.68 -9.83
N ASP A 150 -0.20 -8.88 -10.46
CA ASP A 150 -0.11 -9.12 -11.89
C ASP A 150 -0.63 -10.53 -12.24
N GLU A 151 -0.69 -10.85 -13.52
CA GLU A 151 -1.15 -12.16 -13.99
C GLU A 151 -0.27 -13.31 -13.46
N ALA A 152 1.05 -13.08 -13.41
CA ALA A 152 2.00 -14.10 -12.96
C ALA A 152 1.78 -14.44 -11.48
N LEU A 153 1.65 -13.42 -10.61
CA LEU A 153 1.38 -13.59 -9.19
C LEU A 153 -0.01 -14.20 -8.96
N ALA A 154 -1.04 -13.73 -9.69
CA ALA A 154 -2.39 -14.27 -9.57
C ALA A 154 -2.45 -15.77 -9.93
N HIS A 155 -1.77 -16.19 -10.99
CA HIS A 155 -1.65 -17.60 -11.37
C HIS A 155 -0.81 -18.41 -10.36
N ALA A 156 0.28 -17.86 -9.84
CA ALA A 156 1.08 -18.50 -8.80
C ALA A 156 0.25 -18.75 -7.52
N MET A 157 -0.54 -17.77 -7.11
CA MET A 157 -1.49 -17.88 -6.00
C MET A 157 -2.55 -18.96 -6.27
N LYS A 158 -3.11 -18.98 -7.49
CA LYS A 158 -4.10 -20.00 -7.91
C LYS A 158 -3.51 -21.39 -7.88
N ASN A 159 -2.30 -21.57 -8.35
CA ASN A 159 -1.62 -22.87 -8.36
C ASN A 159 -1.29 -23.37 -6.94
N SER A 160 -0.96 -22.44 -6.03
CA SER A 160 -0.67 -22.76 -4.64
C SER A 160 -1.92 -23.14 -3.83
N ALA A 161 -3.05 -22.47 -4.06
CA ALA A 161 -4.30 -22.70 -3.33
C ALA A 161 -5.52 -22.74 -4.28
N PRO A 162 -5.64 -23.77 -5.14
CA PRO A 162 -6.63 -23.81 -6.21
C PRO A 162 -8.09 -23.81 -5.74
N SER A 163 -8.35 -24.29 -4.53
CA SER A 163 -9.70 -24.31 -3.93
C SER A 163 -10.13 -23.00 -3.33
N LYS A 164 -9.20 -22.08 -3.06
CA LYS A 164 -9.44 -20.83 -2.34
C LYS A 164 -9.26 -19.58 -3.22
N VAL A 165 -8.44 -19.67 -4.25
CA VAL A 165 -8.15 -18.56 -5.16
C VAL A 165 -9.01 -18.66 -6.42
N PHE A 166 -9.74 -17.61 -6.73
CA PHE A 166 -10.59 -17.49 -7.91
C PHE A 166 -10.13 -16.28 -8.71
N LEU A 167 -9.99 -16.45 -10.03
CA LEU A 167 -9.49 -15.41 -10.93
C LEU A 167 -10.61 -14.67 -11.68
N ASP A 168 -11.87 -15.14 -11.52
CA ASP A 168 -13.13 -14.66 -12.13
C ASP A 168 -13.95 -13.80 -11.17
#